data_98229037626a1d2e0b9b07dc5e39f57b
#
_entry.id   98229037626a1d2e0b9b07dc5e39f57b
#
_cell.length_a   1.000
_cell.length_b   1.000
_cell.length_c   1.000
_cell.angle_alpha   90.00
_cell.angle_beta   90.00
_cell.angle_gamma   90.00
#
_symmetry.space_group_name_H-M   'P 1'
#
loop_
_entity.id
_entity.type
_entity.pdbx_description
1 polymer ?
#
loop_
_entity_poly.entity_id
_entity_poly.type
_entity_poly.pdbx_seq_one_letter_code
_entity_poly.pdbx_strand_id
1 'polypeptide(L)'
;MNVPAPHARLLADVVAAGLSHPLALAGGHALEAHGLIERPHANVDLATEGPEPMEEVAATVGRALTDRGHEVAVGSLTPLSAQLTVTDPETGETSELSLHKEALRHPLAVTDLGPVLALEDAVGTKIRALYDRGAAVDLIDARAAAARFGFPELEELGRRHARDPFDLPTLQSRLTGSDYYPDSAFTAYGLDAASIPDLRAWAQEWSDDIAERLLEEGASPDADPEP
;
A
#
# COMPACT_ATOMS: atom_id res chain seq x y z
N MET A 1 15.53 9.10 0.73
CA MET A 1 14.62 8.37 -0.18
C MET A 1 15.36 8.13 -1.49
N ASN A 2 15.45 6.87 -1.92
CA ASN A 2 16.17 6.51 -3.16
C ASN A 2 15.16 6.19 -4.27
N VAL A 3 14.42 7.23 -4.68
CA VAL A 3 13.42 7.08 -5.75
C VAL A 3 14.14 6.98 -7.10
N PRO A 4 13.85 5.95 -7.92
CA PRO A 4 14.43 5.85 -9.27
C PRO A 4 14.18 7.12 -10.08
N ALA A 5 15.15 7.53 -10.90
CA ALA A 5 15.07 8.77 -11.66
C ALA A 5 13.78 8.93 -12.49
N PRO A 6 13.25 7.88 -13.16
CA PRO A 6 11.95 7.97 -13.87
C PRO A 6 10.79 8.27 -12.94
N HIS A 7 10.73 7.61 -11.78
CA HIS A 7 9.67 7.84 -10.79
C HIS A 7 9.76 9.24 -10.17
N ALA A 8 10.96 9.71 -9.86
CA ALA A 8 11.17 11.06 -9.32
C ALA A 8 10.74 12.13 -10.33
N ARG A 9 11.06 11.95 -11.63
CA ARG A 9 10.63 12.85 -12.70
C ARG A 9 9.10 12.83 -12.84
N LEU A 10 8.50 11.66 -12.92
CA LEU A 10 7.05 11.50 -13.01
C LEU A 10 6.33 12.19 -11.83
N LEU A 11 6.81 11.98 -10.60
CA LEU A 11 6.25 12.64 -9.43
C LEU A 11 6.39 14.16 -9.49
N ALA A 12 7.56 14.66 -9.90
CA ALA A 12 7.78 16.10 -10.07
C ALA A 12 6.81 16.70 -11.09
N ASP A 13 6.55 16.00 -12.19
CA ASP A 13 5.62 16.44 -13.24
C ASP A 13 4.16 16.44 -12.75
N VAL A 14 3.75 15.43 -11.98
CA VAL A 14 2.42 15.39 -11.35
C VAL A 14 2.26 16.53 -10.35
N VAL A 15 3.26 16.78 -9.50
CA VAL A 15 3.23 17.89 -8.52
C VAL A 15 3.22 19.25 -9.23
N ALA A 16 4.10 19.44 -10.23
CA ALA A 16 4.19 20.68 -11.01
C ALA A 16 2.93 20.95 -11.85
N ALA A 17 2.12 19.93 -12.11
CA ALA A 17 0.84 20.10 -12.79
C ALA A 17 -0.16 20.96 -12.03
N GLY A 18 0.01 21.12 -10.71
CA GLY A 18 -0.88 21.95 -9.89
C GLY A 18 -2.33 21.50 -9.99
N LEU A 19 -2.56 20.19 -9.99
CA LEU A 19 -3.89 19.61 -10.20
C LEU A 19 -4.87 20.10 -9.13
N SER A 20 -6.11 20.32 -9.53
CA SER A 20 -7.20 20.69 -8.62
C SER A 20 -7.57 19.55 -7.65
N HIS A 21 -7.20 18.33 -8.00
CA HIS A 21 -7.43 17.14 -7.16
C HIS A 21 -6.23 16.96 -6.21
N PRO A 22 -6.45 16.91 -4.89
CA PRO A 22 -5.39 16.62 -3.95
C PRO A 22 -4.91 15.19 -4.15
N LEU A 23 -3.67 15.02 -4.60
CA LEU A 23 -3.00 13.74 -4.74
C LEU A 23 -1.87 13.66 -3.72
N ALA A 24 -1.72 12.52 -3.07
CA ALA A 24 -0.64 12.25 -2.14
C ALA A 24 0.10 10.97 -2.55
N LEU A 25 1.41 10.98 -2.37
CA LEU A 25 2.25 9.79 -2.55
C LEU A 25 1.79 8.70 -1.58
N ALA A 26 1.61 7.49 -2.11
CA ALA A 26 1.08 6.34 -1.39
C ALA A 26 1.99 5.10 -1.59
N GLY A 27 1.48 3.94 -1.24
CA GLY A 27 2.13 2.66 -1.51
C GLY A 27 3.52 2.54 -0.89
N GLY A 28 4.43 1.89 -1.63
CA GLY A 28 5.80 1.66 -1.16
C GLY A 28 6.60 2.94 -0.99
N HIS A 29 6.43 3.92 -1.88
CA HIS A 29 7.11 5.21 -1.78
C HIS A 29 6.70 6.00 -0.54
N ALA A 30 5.44 5.87 -0.07
CA ALA A 30 5.02 6.50 1.18
C ALA A 30 5.73 5.86 2.39
N LEU A 31 5.84 4.54 2.44
CA LEU A 31 6.60 3.86 3.50
C LEU A 31 8.09 4.23 3.49
N GLU A 32 8.69 4.36 2.29
CA GLU A 32 10.06 4.82 2.15
C GLU A 32 10.25 6.28 2.62
N ALA A 33 9.28 7.15 2.30
CA ALA A 33 9.29 8.54 2.75
C ALA A 33 9.29 8.66 4.29
N HIS A 34 8.66 7.70 4.97
CA HIS A 34 8.67 7.58 6.43
C HIS A 34 9.85 6.79 7.00
N GLY A 35 10.77 6.32 6.14
CA GLY A 35 11.97 5.59 6.55
C GLY A 35 11.71 4.18 7.06
N LEU A 36 10.60 3.55 6.67
CA LEU A 36 10.27 2.17 7.06
C LEU A 36 10.91 1.13 6.15
N ILE A 37 11.03 1.42 4.87
CA ILE A 37 11.57 0.50 3.87
C ILE A 37 12.61 1.22 2.99
N GLU A 38 13.51 0.42 2.41
CA GLU A 38 14.46 0.86 1.40
C GLU A 38 14.56 -0.27 0.37
N ARG A 39 13.68 -0.26 -0.63
CA ARG A 39 13.62 -1.28 -1.67
C ARG A 39 13.16 -0.69 -3.00
N PRO A 40 13.44 -1.37 -4.14
CA PRO A 40 12.90 -0.96 -5.42
C PRO A 40 11.38 -1.00 -5.46
N HIS A 41 10.78 -0.04 -6.17
CA HIS A 41 9.34 0.04 -6.41
C HIS A 41 9.07 -0.15 -7.90
N ALA A 42 8.07 -0.99 -8.22
CA ALA A 42 7.70 -1.28 -9.61
C ALA A 42 6.83 -0.18 -10.22
N ASN A 43 6.11 0.57 -9.38
CA ASN A 43 5.13 1.58 -9.78
C ASN A 43 5.18 2.78 -8.84
N VAL A 44 4.56 3.86 -9.28
CA VAL A 44 4.25 5.03 -8.45
C VAL A 44 2.78 4.93 -8.04
N ASP A 45 2.50 4.93 -6.74
CA ASP A 45 1.15 4.93 -6.20
C ASP A 45 0.78 6.32 -5.69
N LEU A 46 -0.37 6.85 -6.12
CA LEU A 46 -0.95 8.08 -5.61
C LEU A 46 -2.35 7.82 -5.05
N ALA A 47 -2.67 8.48 -3.96
CA ALA A 47 -3.97 8.42 -3.32
C ALA A 47 -4.69 9.77 -3.33
N THR A 48 -6.01 9.73 -3.37
CA THR A 48 -6.89 10.89 -3.23
C THR A 48 -8.15 10.55 -2.45
N GLU A 49 -8.62 11.48 -1.62
CA GLU A 49 -9.96 11.44 -1.00
C GLU A 49 -10.98 12.34 -1.72
N GLY A 50 -10.55 13.01 -2.82
CA GLY A 50 -11.41 13.90 -3.59
C GLY A 50 -12.73 13.20 -4.02
N PRO A 51 -13.85 13.93 -4.09
CA PRO A 51 -15.16 13.34 -4.44
C PRO A 51 -15.31 13.00 -5.92
N GLU A 52 -14.44 13.53 -6.78
CA GLU A 52 -14.54 13.37 -8.24
C GLU A 52 -14.46 11.90 -8.65
N PRO A 53 -15.19 11.44 -9.67
CA PRO A 53 -15.06 10.09 -10.19
C PRO A 53 -13.61 9.75 -10.57
N MET A 54 -13.18 8.51 -10.35
CA MET A 54 -11.81 8.08 -10.69
C MET A 54 -11.48 8.27 -12.17
N GLU A 55 -12.46 8.10 -13.05
CA GLU A 55 -12.31 8.39 -14.48
C GLU A 55 -11.89 9.85 -14.75
N GLU A 56 -12.49 10.79 -14.03
CA GLU A 56 -12.18 12.22 -14.17
C GLU A 56 -10.78 12.54 -13.61
N VAL A 57 -10.44 11.96 -12.46
CA VAL A 57 -9.10 12.06 -11.87
C VAL A 57 -8.04 11.52 -12.83
N ALA A 58 -8.23 10.31 -13.35
CA ALA A 58 -7.31 9.68 -14.29
C ALA A 58 -7.16 10.49 -15.59
N ALA A 59 -8.26 10.98 -16.15
CA ALA A 59 -8.23 11.81 -17.34
C ALA A 59 -7.50 13.15 -17.10
N THR A 60 -7.65 13.74 -15.92
CA THR A 60 -7.00 15.01 -15.57
C THR A 60 -5.49 14.81 -15.39
N VAL A 61 -5.09 13.74 -14.66
CA VAL A 61 -3.67 13.38 -14.50
C VAL A 61 -3.05 13.05 -15.87
N GLY A 62 -3.73 12.23 -16.68
CA GLY A 62 -3.24 11.84 -17.99
C GLY A 62 -3.02 13.03 -18.92
N ARG A 63 -3.98 13.98 -18.99
CA ARG A 63 -3.80 15.23 -19.75
C ARG A 63 -2.62 16.05 -19.26
N ALA A 64 -2.51 16.22 -17.95
CA ALA A 64 -1.43 17.02 -17.35
C ALA A 64 -0.04 16.45 -17.65
N LEU A 65 0.10 15.13 -17.71
CA LEU A 65 1.34 14.46 -18.11
C LEU A 65 1.57 14.57 -19.61
N THR A 66 0.52 14.43 -20.44
CA THR A 66 0.61 14.61 -21.90
C THR A 66 1.02 16.04 -22.25
N ASP A 67 0.49 17.05 -21.57
CA ASP A 67 0.87 18.46 -21.75
C ASP A 67 2.35 18.73 -21.41
N ARG A 68 3.00 17.82 -20.65
CA ARG A 68 4.43 17.82 -20.35
C ARG A 68 5.29 16.96 -21.26
N GLY A 69 4.66 16.40 -22.28
CA GLY A 69 5.34 15.62 -23.32
C GLY A 69 5.36 14.12 -23.11
N HIS A 70 4.79 13.60 -22.01
CA HIS A 70 4.71 12.15 -21.80
C HIS A 70 3.67 11.50 -22.73
N GLU A 71 3.93 10.26 -23.13
CA GLU A 71 2.92 9.40 -23.71
C GLU A 71 2.18 8.67 -22.59
N VAL A 72 0.84 8.79 -22.55
CA VAL A 72 0.03 8.20 -21.47
C VAL A 72 -1.00 7.26 -22.03
N ALA A 73 -1.00 6.02 -21.56
CA ALA A 73 -2.03 5.02 -21.86
C ALA A 73 -2.80 4.68 -20.58
N VAL A 74 -4.13 4.69 -20.67
CA VAL A 74 -5.01 4.25 -19.57
C VAL A 74 -5.14 2.73 -19.67
N GLY A 75 -4.75 2.04 -18.60
CA GLY A 75 -4.91 0.60 -18.42
C GLY A 75 -6.24 0.24 -17.76
N SER A 76 -6.20 -0.36 -16.57
CA SER A 76 -7.41 -0.66 -15.80
C SER A 76 -8.03 0.60 -15.21
N LEU A 77 -9.36 0.64 -15.17
CA LEU A 77 -10.13 1.72 -14.56
C LEU A 77 -11.32 1.13 -13.82
N THR A 78 -11.44 1.48 -12.55
CA THR A 78 -12.56 1.12 -11.67
C THR A 78 -13.06 2.36 -10.94
N PRO A 79 -14.19 2.32 -10.23
CA PRO A 79 -14.63 3.47 -9.43
C PRO A 79 -13.63 3.91 -8.35
N LEU A 80 -12.75 3.00 -7.89
CA LEU A 80 -11.82 3.25 -6.78
C LEU A 80 -10.35 3.26 -7.19
N SER A 81 -10.01 2.91 -8.42
CA SER A 81 -8.62 2.88 -8.87
C SER A 81 -8.48 3.07 -10.38
N ALA A 82 -7.34 3.59 -10.79
CA ALA A 82 -6.92 3.63 -12.18
C ALA A 82 -5.44 3.27 -12.29
N GLN A 83 -5.07 2.63 -13.40
CA GLN A 83 -3.68 2.39 -13.78
C GLN A 83 -3.38 3.13 -15.08
N LEU A 84 -2.27 3.84 -15.08
CA LEU A 84 -1.77 4.60 -16.22
C LEU A 84 -0.35 4.11 -16.51
N THR A 85 -0.07 3.81 -17.77
CA THR A 85 1.28 3.58 -18.25
C THR A 85 1.80 4.90 -18.83
N VAL A 86 2.89 5.40 -18.28
CA VAL A 86 3.48 6.69 -18.65
C VAL A 86 4.86 6.45 -19.25
N THR A 87 5.06 6.85 -20.51
CA THR A 87 6.33 6.74 -21.21
C THR A 87 6.95 8.12 -21.39
N ASP A 88 8.19 8.27 -20.93
CA ASP A 88 9.01 9.44 -21.19
C ASP A 88 9.55 9.38 -22.64
N PRO A 89 9.17 10.30 -23.53
CA PRO A 89 9.58 10.23 -24.94
C PRO A 89 11.06 10.53 -25.16
N GLU A 90 11.74 11.18 -24.21
CA GLU A 90 13.17 11.50 -24.32
C GLU A 90 14.04 10.28 -24.00
N THR A 91 13.66 9.47 -23.01
CA THR A 91 14.41 8.30 -22.55
C THR A 91 13.84 6.98 -23.08
N GLY A 92 12.55 6.95 -23.48
CA GLY A 92 11.80 5.74 -23.77
C GLY A 92 11.47 4.89 -22.54
N GLU A 93 11.77 5.39 -21.33
CA GLU A 93 11.47 4.70 -20.09
C GLU A 93 9.99 4.75 -19.80
N THR A 94 9.44 3.62 -19.36
CA THR A 94 8.04 3.45 -19.02
C THR A 94 7.88 3.26 -17.52
N SER A 95 6.93 3.98 -16.92
CA SER A 95 6.55 3.87 -15.51
C SER A 95 5.07 3.57 -15.37
N GLU A 96 4.72 2.70 -14.44
CA GLU A 96 3.32 2.46 -14.05
C GLU A 96 2.92 3.45 -12.95
N LEU A 97 1.81 4.16 -13.17
CA LEU A 97 1.20 5.08 -12.21
C LEU A 97 -0.15 4.54 -11.79
N SER A 98 -0.30 4.25 -10.51
CA SER A 98 -1.54 3.78 -9.92
C SER A 98 -2.21 4.90 -9.12
N LEU A 99 -3.47 5.16 -9.39
CA LEU A 99 -4.30 6.13 -8.69
C LEU A 99 -5.32 5.37 -7.84
N HIS A 100 -5.50 5.79 -6.58
CA HIS A 100 -6.39 5.13 -5.63
C HIS A 100 -7.30 6.14 -4.92
N LYS A 101 -8.59 5.80 -4.78
CA LYS A 101 -9.47 6.46 -3.83
C LYS A 101 -9.20 5.90 -2.45
N GLU A 102 -8.82 6.76 -1.50
CA GLU A 102 -8.59 6.37 -0.12
C GLU A 102 -9.26 7.34 0.84
N ALA A 103 -9.79 6.80 1.93
CA ALA A 103 -10.23 7.63 3.06
C ALA A 103 -9.01 7.94 3.93
N LEU A 104 -8.59 9.19 3.96
CA LEU A 104 -7.47 9.64 4.78
C LEU A 104 -7.95 9.91 6.20
N ARG A 105 -7.24 9.37 7.19
CA ARG A 105 -7.58 9.49 8.61
C ARG A 105 -6.70 10.52 9.33
N HIS A 106 -5.54 10.83 8.72
CA HIS A 106 -4.54 11.73 9.28
C HIS A 106 -4.15 12.79 8.25
N PRO A 107 -3.68 13.96 8.71
CA PRO A 107 -3.16 14.98 7.81
C PRO A 107 -1.98 14.46 6.99
N LEU A 108 -1.90 14.86 5.73
CA LEU A 108 -0.79 14.49 4.86
C LEU A 108 0.53 15.01 5.42
N ALA A 109 1.58 14.20 5.34
CA ALA A 109 2.94 14.64 5.52
C ALA A 109 3.43 15.40 4.27
N VAL A 110 4.40 16.28 4.44
CA VAL A 110 5.00 17.04 3.33
C VAL A 110 6.47 16.63 3.21
N THR A 111 6.87 16.27 2.00
CA THR A 111 8.25 15.90 1.65
C THR A 111 8.73 16.71 0.45
N ASP A 112 10.01 16.56 0.10
CA ASP A 112 10.59 17.18 -1.11
C ASP A 112 9.92 16.67 -2.41
N LEU A 113 9.25 15.52 -2.36
CA LEU A 113 8.49 14.93 -3.48
C LEU A 113 7.01 15.35 -3.49
N GLY A 114 6.59 16.21 -2.57
CA GLY A 114 5.21 16.65 -2.43
C GLY A 114 4.47 16.02 -1.25
N PRO A 115 3.13 16.07 -1.25
CA PRO A 115 2.30 15.47 -0.22
C PRO A 115 2.43 13.95 -0.20
N VAL A 116 2.49 13.37 0.99
CA VAL A 116 2.61 11.93 1.25
C VAL A 116 1.55 11.52 2.26
N LEU A 117 0.99 10.33 2.15
CA LEU A 117 0.13 9.78 3.19
C LEU A 117 0.83 9.82 4.55
N ALA A 118 0.10 10.13 5.60
CA ALA A 118 0.60 9.96 6.97
C ALA A 118 1.07 8.52 7.18
N LEU A 119 1.98 8.31 8.12
CA LEU A 119 2.56 6.99 8.38
C LEU A 119 1.47 5.95 8.67
N GLU A 120 0.52 6.30 9.53
CA GLU A 120 -0.59 5.45 9.95
C GLU A 120 -1.49 5.08 8.74
N ASP A 121 -1.80 6.04 7.87
CA ASP A 121 -2.60 5.79 6.67
C ASP A 121 -1.83 4.95 5.64
N ALA A 122 -0.55 5.21 5.44
CA ALA A 122 0.31 4.43 4.57
C ALA A 122 0.40 2.97 5.05
N VAL A 123 0.63 2.75 6.35
CA VAL A 123 0.66 1.41 6.96
C VAL A 123 -0.71 0.75 6.88
N GLY A 124 -1.79 1.46 7.23
CA GLY A 124 -3.15 0.92 7.19
C GLY A 124 -3.55 0.41 5.81
N THR A 125 -3.21 1.15 4.74
CA THR A 125 -3.45 0.69 3.36
C THR A 125 -2.65 -0.57 3.00
N LYS A 126 -1.46 -0.76 3.56
CA LYS A 126 -0.63 -1.96 3.36
C LYS A 126 -1.15 -3.17 4.12
N ILE A 127 -1.61 -3.00 5.36
CA ILE A 127 -2.24 -4.08 6.12
C ILE A 127 -3.57 -4.50 5.46
N ARG A 128 -4.36 -3.55 4.96
CA ARG A 128 -5.52 -3.88 4.12
C ARG A 128 -5.11 -4.68 2.89
N ALA A 129 -4.06 -4.28 2.16
CA ALA A 129 -3.60 -4.99 0.98
C ALA A 129 -3.14 -6.43 1.33
N LEU A 130 -2.46 -6.62 2.48
CA LEU A 130 -2.12 -7.95 3.00
C LEU A 130 -3.40 -8.77 3.27
N TYR A 131 -4.41 -8.17 3.90
CA TYR A 131 -5.70 -8.80 4.13
C TYR A 131 -6.42 -9.19 2.84
N ASP A 132 -6.51 -8.25 1.88
CA ASP A 132 -7.28 -8.44 0.65
C ASP A 132 -6.67 -9.52 -0.27
N ARG A 133 -5.35 -9.49 -0.49
CA ARG A 133 -4.68 -10.32 -1.50
C ARG A 133 -3.55 -11.20 -0.98
N GLY A 134 -2.97 -10.89 0.18
CA GLY A 134 -1.89 -11.66 0.79
C GLY A 134 -0.60 -11.72 -0.02
N ALA A 135 -0.26 -10.71 -0.83
CA ALA A 135 0.94 -10.78 -1.67
C ALA A 135 2.23 -10.69 -0.84
N ALA A 136 3.32 -11.32 -1.32
CA ALA A 136 4.62 -11.34 -0.64
C ALA A 136 5.14 -9.92 -0.31
N VAL A 137 4.95 -8.96 -1.21
CA VAL A 137 5.34 -7.57 -0.98
C VAL A 137 4.58 -6.92 0.17
N ASP A 138 3.29 -7.25 0.35
CA ASP A 138 2.48 -6.69 1.44
C ASP A 138 2.92 -7.25 2.79
N LEU A 139 3.36 -8.51 2.83
CA LEU A 139 3.95 -9.11 4.02
C LEU A 139 5.31 -8.48 4.38
N ILE A 140 6.17 -8.21 3.39
CA ILE A 140 7.43 -7.49 3.59
C ILE A 140 7.16 -6.10 4.16
N ASP A 141 6.20 -5.36 3.59
CA ASP A 141 5.85 -4.01 4.01
C ASP A 141 5.23 -4.01 5.43
N ALA A 142 4.38 -5.00 5.74
CA ALA A 142 3.81 -5.19 7.08
C ALA A 142 4.88 -5.51 8.13
N ARG A 143 5.86 -6.37 7.79
CA ARG A 143 7.00 -6.67 8.67
C ARG A 143 7.84 -5.43 8.96
N ALA A 144 8.05 -4.57 7.96
CA ALA A 144 8.77 -3.31 8.16
C ALA A 144 7.99 -2.36 9.09
N ALA A 145 6.65 -2.28 8.93
CA ALA A 145 5.79 -1.48 9.79
C ALA A 145 5.79 -1.95 11.25
N ALA A 146 6.03 -3.24 11.51
CA ALA A 146 6.16 -3.81 12.86
C ALA A 146 7.34 -3.23 13.68
N ALA A 147 8.25 -2.49 13.05
CA ALA A 147 9.26 -1.70 13.78
C ALA A 147 8.66 -0.51 14.55
N ARG A 148 7.42 -0.11 14.26
CA ARG A 148 6.73 1.04 14.84
C ARG A 148 5.42 0.70 15.51
N PHE A 149 4.75 -0.39 15.11
CA PHE A 149 3.40 -0.77 15.54
C PHE A 149 3.38 -2.22 15.99
N GLY A 150 2.68 -2.51 17.09
CA GLY A 150 2.39 -3.87 17.53
C GLY A 150 1.29 -4.54 16.67
N PHE A 151 1.11 -5.85 16.82
CA PHE A 151 0.10 -6.60 16.05
C PHE A 151 -1.31 -6.02 16.15
N PRO A 152 -1.86 -5.72 17.35
CA PRO A 152 -3.19 -5.14 17.45
C PRO A 152 -3.31 -3.75 16.81
N GLU A 153 -2.23 -2.96 16.81
CA GLU A 153 -2.20 -1.64 16.16
C GLU A 153 -2.19 -1.78 14.65
N LEU A 154 -1.41 -2.71 14.09
CA LEU A 154 -1.40 -3.03 12.66
C LEU A 154 -2.80 -3.47 12.18
N GLU A 155 -3.45 -4.35 12.94
CA GLU A 155 -4.81 -4.83 12.65
C GLU A 155 -5.83 -3.69 12.66
N GLU A 156 -5.76 -2.80 13.65
CA GLU A 156 -6.65 -1.66 13.75
C GLU A 156 -6.42 -0.67 12.58
N LEU A 157 -5.15 -0.39 12.22
CA LEU A 157 -4.83 0.43 11.06
C LEU A 157 -5.39 -0.19 9.77
N GLY A 158 -5.23 -1.50 9.58
CA GLY A 158 -5.81 -2.23 8.45
C GLY A 158 -7.33 -2.14 8.41
N ARG A 159 -7.98 -2.35 9.56
CA ARG A 159 -9.44 -2.29 9.71
C ARG A 159 -9.99 -0.91 9.36
N ARG A 160 -9.32 0.18 9.75
CA ARG A 160 -9.75 1.56 9.42
C ARG A 160 -9.72 1.86 7.93
N HIS A 161 -8.88 1.17 7.17
CA HIS A 161 -8.75 1.32 5.73
C HIS A 161 -9.48 0.23 4.94
N ALA A 162 -10.05 -0.78 5.62
CA ALA A 162 -10.80 -1.85 4.97
C ALA A 162 -12.06 -1.31 4.26
N ARG A 163 -12.35 -1.88 3.11
CA ARG A 163 -13.54 -1.55 2.30
C ARG A 163 -14.69 -2.52 2.56
N ASP A 164 -14.35 -3.70 3.02
CA ASP A 164 -15.23 -4.78 3.42
C ASP A 164 -14.97 -5.15 4.89
N PRO A 165 -15.83 -5.92 5.55
CA PRO A 165 -15.60 -6.36 6.93
C PRO A 165 -14.21 -7.01 7.09
N PHE A 166 -13.43 -6.50 8.03
CA PHE A 166 -12.10 -6.98 8.34
C PHE A 166 -12.15 -7.90 9.57
N ASP A 167 -11.87 -9.17 9.39
CA ASP A 167 -11.86 -10.19 10.43
C ASP A 167 -10.47 -10.81 10.62
N LEU A 168 -10.19 -11.20 11.85
CA LEU A 168 -8.88 -11.77 12.22
C LEU A 168 -8.64 -13.17 11.62
N PRO A 169 -9.62 -14.09 11.51
CA PRO A 169 -9.41 -15.38 10.85
C PRO A 169 -8.93 -15.27 9.41
N THR A 170 -9.47 -14.31 8.65
CA THR A 170 -9.01 -14.05 7.27
C THR A 170 -7.57 -13.54 7.25
N LEU A 171 -7.22 -12.56 8.11
CA LEU A 171 -5.84 -12.09 8.22
C LEU A 171 -4.89 -13.22 8.61
N GLN A 172 -5.26 -14.03 9.59
CA GLN A 172 -4.50 -15.21 10.02
C GLN A 172 -4.22 -16.16 8.86
N SER A 173 -5.23 -16.43 8.03
CA SER A 173 -5.09 -17.26 6.83
C SER A 173 -4.10 -16.66 5.82
N ARG A 174 -4.04 -15.32 5.69
CA ARG A 174 -3.05 -14.64 4.83
C ARG A 174 -1.63 -14.79 5.36
N LEU A 175 -1.45 -14.66 6.67
CA LEU A 175 -0.15 -14.82 7.32
C LEU A 175 0.40 -16.24 7.16
N THR A 176 -0.39 -17.27 7.48
CA THR A 176 -0.01 -18.68 7.31
C THR A 176 0.17 -19.06 5.84
N GLY A 177 -0.59 -18.43 4.94
CA GLY A 177 -0.47 -18.64 3.49
C GLY A 177 0.90 -18.25 2.93
N SER A 178 1.66 -17.41 3.63
CA SER A 178 3.00 -16.98 3.22
C SER A 178 4.02 -18.12 3.13
N ASP A 179 3.83 -19.22 3.85
CA ASP A 179 4.69 -20.42 3.81
C ASP A 179 4.66 -21.14 2.45
N TYR A 180 3.58 -20.95 1.69
CA TYR A 180 3.44 -21.56 0.38
C TYR A 180 4.09 -20.76 -0.76
N TYR A 181 4.58 -19.54 -0.49
CA TYR A 181 5.28 -18.76 -1.51
C TYR A 181 6.71 -19.26 -1.71
N PRO A 182 7.17 -19.38 -2.97
CA PRO A 182 8.58 -19.64 -3.23
C PRO A 182 9.43 -18.44 -2.78
N ASP A 183 10.67 -18.69 -2.39
CA ASP A 183 11.60 -17.62 -1.96
C ASP A 183 11.78 -16.53 -3.02
N SER A 184 11.66 -16.88 -4.30
CA SER A 184 11.69 -15.94 -5.42
C SER A 184 10.59 -14.88 -5.36
N ALA A 185 9.45 -15.16 -4.72
CA ALA A 185 8.37 -14.20 -4.54
C ALA A 185 8.78 -13.05 -3.60
N PHE A 186 9.68 -13.31 -2.67
CA PHE A 186 10.22 -12.30 -1.74
C PHE A 186 11.47 -11.61 -2.29
N THR A 187 12.40 -12.37 -2.88
CA THR A 187 13.64 -11.81 -3.43
C THR A 187 13.38 -10.90 -4.63
N ALA A 188 12.28 -11.09 -5.38
CA ALA A 188 11.84 -10.19 -6.43
C ALA A 188 11.59 -8.75 -5.95
N TYR A 189 11.31 -8.56 -4.65
CA TYR A 189 11.13 -7.25 -4.02
C TYR A 189 12.35 -6.80 -3.21
N GLY A 190 13.52 -7.42 -3.45
CA GLY A 190 14.78 -7.02 -2.83
C GLY A 190 15.02 -7.57 -1.42
N LEU A 191 14.15 -8.47 -0.90
CA LEU A 191 14.42 -9.13 0.37
C LEU A 191 15.58 -10.10 0.21
N ASP A 192 16.57 -10.01 1.10
CA ASP A 192 17.66 -10.98 1.14
C ASP A 192 17.12 -12.38 1.47
N ALA A 193 17.55 -13.37 0.72
CA ALA A 193 17.15 -14.77 0.91
C ALA A 193 17.41 -15.28 2.35
N ALA A 194 18.47 -14.79 3.00
CA ALA A 194 18.78 -15.12 4.39
C ALA A 194 17.74 -14.56 5.40
N SER A 195 16.98 -13.52 5.02
CA SER A 195 15.96 -12.90 5.86
C SER A 195 14.56 -13.51 5.69
N ILE A 196 14.35 -14.39 4.69
CA ILE A 196 13.03 -15.00 4.44
C ILE A 196 12.57 -15.88 5.60
N PRO A 197 13.41 -16.75 6.20
CA PRO A 197 13.01 -17.53 7.37
C PRO A 197 12.53 -16.66 8.53
N ASP A 198 13.18 -15.54 8.80
CA ASP A 198 12.79 -14.62 9.87
C ASP A 198 11.46 -13.92 9.56
N LEU A 199 11.21 -13.58 8.29
CA LEU A 199 9.92 -13.02 7.87
C LEU A 199 8.78 -14.03 8.08
N ARG A 200 8.98 -15.30 7.70
CA ARG A 200 7.99 -16.36 7.89
C ARG A 200 7.76 -16.65 9.38
N ALA A 201 8.83 -16.70 10.18
CA ALA A 201 8.72 -16.89 11.62
C ALA A 201 7.91 -15.74 12.26
N TRP A 202 8.14 -14.50 11.85
CA TRP A 202 7.36 -13.36 12.31
C TRP A 202 5.89 -13.42 11.88
N ALA A 203 5.60 -13.87 10.66
CA ALA A 203 4.22 -14.05 10.20
C ALA A 203 3.50 -15.14 11.00
N GLN A 204 4.21 -16.22 11.34
CA GLN A 204 3.69 -17.28 12.20
C GLN A 204 3.44 -16.77 13.64
N GLU A 205 4.37 -15.98 14.21
CA GLU A 205 4.18 -15.35 15.52
C GLU A 205 2.91 -14.48 15.57
N TRP A 206 2.67 -13.67 14.53
CA TRP A 206 1.44 -12.88 14.44
C TRP A 206 0.20 -13.76 14.29
N SER A 207 0.28 -14.81 13.48
CA SER A 207 -0.81 -15.79 13.34
C SER A 207 -1.16 -16.47 14.66
N ASP A 208 -0.15 -16.84 15.46
CA ASP A 208 -0.32 -17.50 16.76
C ASP A 208 -0.94 -16.53 17.77
N ASP A 209 -0.49 -15.26 17.82
CA ASP A 209 -1.10 -14.21 18.65
C ASP A 209 -2.59 -14.00 18.33
N ILE A 210 -2.96 -13.99 17.05
CA ILE A 210 -4.37 -13.94 16.64
C ILE A 210 -5.13 -15.16 17.16
N ALA A 211 -4.56 -16.38 17.01
CA ALA A 211 -5.20 -17.60 17.46
C ALA A 211 -5.47 -17.59 18.97
N GLU A 212 -4.49 -17.14 19.78
CA GLU A 212 -4.63 -17.05 21.22
C GLU A 212 -5.78 -16.09 21.61
N ARG A 213 -5.83 -14.91 21.02
CA ARG A 213 -6.90 -13.91 21.29
C ARG A 213 -8.28 -14.41 20.88
N LEU A 214 -8.41 -15.10 19.76
CA LEU A 214 -9.68 -15.68 19.31
C LEU A 214 -10.16 -16.81 20.25
N LEU A 215 -9.24 -17.59 20.83
CA LEU A 215 -9.57 -18.62 21.83
C LEU A 215 -10.04 -17.99 23.14
N GLU A 216 -9.39 -16.91 23.59
CA GLU A 216 -9.76 -16.19 24.81
C GLU A 216 -11.14 -15.54 24.68
N GLU A 217 -11.45 -14.91 23.53
CA GLU A 217 -12.76 -14.32 23.23
C GLU A 217 -13.87 -15.39 23.21
N GLY A 218 -13.61 -16.56 22.63
CA GLY A 218 -14.56 -17.68 22.58
C GLY A 218 -14.76 -18.40 23.92
N ALA A 219 -13.81 -18.25 24.85
CA ALA A 219 -13.88 -18.83 26.18
C ALA A 219 -14.55 -17.91 27.23
N SER A 220 -14.88 -16.66 26.88
CA SER A 220 -15.57 -15.73 27.77
C SER A 220 -16.98 -16.23 28.10
N PRO A 221 -17.36 -16.41 29.40
CA PRO A 221 -18.60 -17.06 29.80
C PRO A 221 -19.88 -16.18 29.67
N ASP A 222 -19.81 -15.01 29.06
CA ASP A 222 -20.91 -14.05 28.92
C ASP A 222 -21.75 -14.21 27.63
N ALA A 223 -21.66 -15.34 26.95
CA ALA A 223 -22.68 -15.72 25.97
C ALA A 223 -23.88 -16.36 26.70
N ASP A 224 -24.67 -15.54 27.39
CA ASP A 224 -25.99 -15.95 27.89
C ASP A 224 -26.82 -16.42 26.69
N PRO A 225 -27.34 -17.65 26.66
CA PRO A 225 -28.27 -18.05 25.64
C PRO A 225 -29.57 -17.26 25.93
N GLU A 226 -29.93 -16.32 25.06
CA GLU A 226 -31.25 -15.70 25.11
C GLU A 226 -32.36 -16.77 25.15
N PRO A 227 -33.38 -16.56 25.99
CA PRO A 227 -34.44 -17.53 26.25
C PRO A 227 -35.42 -17.70 25.05
#